data_fa628855713f4306b57d5ee2c1685ed1
#
_entry.id   fa628855713f4306b57d5ee2c1685ed1
#
_cell.length_a   1.000
_cell.length_b   1.000
_cell.length_c   1.000
_cell.angle_alpha   90.00
_cell.angle_beta   90.00
_cell.angle_gamma   90.00
#
_symmetry.space_group_name_H-M   'P 1'
#
loop_
_entity.id
_entity.type
_entity.pdbx_description
1 polymer ?
#
loop_
_entity_poly.entity_id
_entity_poly.type
_entity_poly.pdbx_seq_one_letter_code
_entity_poly.pdbx_strand_id
1 'polypeptide(L)'
;MNIQMDMDIFTVFSIIGTIAFAVSGAIVAMEEEYDILGVYVLGLVTAFGGGVIRNLLIGVPIPTIWTQGMLLKTAVIAMTIAFILPVKWLKTWKKSEAFFDAIGLSAFAIQGALYAAGKYPLSAVMVAAMLTGIGGGMIRDVLAGRKPLVLRDEIYAVWALAAGAVISLGWFHTPAQLLILFVIVIIFRMLSVHYSWRLPRRSLKYALAQSIFHADEEKRAAAASAIQEQEEVERKQND
;
A
#
# COMPACT_ATOMS: atom_id res chain seq x y z
N MET A 1 -8.67 15.70 27.49
CA MET A 1 -8.44 15.96 26.06
C MET A 1 -9.68 16.67 25.51
N ASN A 2 -9.54 17.82 24.86
CA ASN A 2 -10.67 18.64 24.42
C ASN A 2 -11.34 18.00 23.19
N ILE A 3 -12.55 17.46 23.36
CA ILE A 3 -13.34 16.78 22.31
C ILE A 3 -13.45 17.62 21.03
N GLN A 4 -13.58 18.96 21.16
CA GLN A 4 -13.68 19.89 20.04
C GLN A 4 -12.38 19.92 19.20
N MET A 5 -11.22 19.93 19.84
CA MET A 5 -9.91 20.01 19.18
C MET A 5 -9.54 18.70 18.49
N ASP A 6 -9.98 17.56 19.05
CA ASP A 6 -9.79 16.25 18.43
C ASP A 6 -10.66 16.07 17.18
N MET A 7 -11.87 16.63 17.17
CA MET A 7 -12.75 16.62 16.01
C MET A 7 -12.20 17.47 14.86
N ASP A 8 -11.56 18.62 15.16
CA ASP A 8 -10.98 19.50 14.14
C ASP A 8 -9.79 18.84 13.42
N ILE A 9 -8.83 18.26 14.16
CA ILE A 9 -7.66 17.61 13.55
C ILE A 9 -8.06 16.36 12.75
N PHE A 10 -9.05 15.60 13.26
CA PHE A 10 -9.59 14.44 12.55
C PHE A 10 -10.22 14.85 11.21
N THR A 11 -10.98 15.95 11.19
CA THR A 11 -11.58 16.50 9.98
C THR A 11 -10.52 16.96 8.98
N VAL A 12 -9.45 17.60 9.46
CA VAL A 12 -8.31 18.01 8.62
C VAL A 12 -7.68 16.80 7.94
N PHE A 13 -7.37 15.73 8.66
CA PHE A 13 -6.84 14.51 8.05
C PHE A 13 -7.84 13.83 7.11
N SER A 14 -9.15 13.89 7.41
CA SER A 14 -10.17 13.38 6.49
C SER A 14 -10.15 14.11 5.16
N ILE A 15 -10.09 15.44 5.18
CA ILE A 15 -10.07 16.27 3.97
C ILE A 15 -8.78 16.02 3.18
N ILE A 16 -7.61 16.11 3.84
CA ILE A 16 -6.31 15.91 3.19
C ILE A 16 -6.22 14.50 2.58
N GLY A 17 -6.56 13.48 3.35
CA GLY A 17 -6.53 12.08 2.88
C GLY A 17 -7.49 11.84 1.72
N THR A 18 -8.70 12.38 1.79
CA THR A 18 -9.71 12.28 0.72
C THR A 18 -9.23 12.93 -0.56
N ILE A 19 -8.69 14.17 -0.50
CA ILE A 19 -8.13 14.84 -1.68
C ILE A 19 -7.00 14.02 -2.27
N ALA A 20 -6.05 13.61 -1.45
CA ALA A 20 -4.86 12.91 -1.90
C ALA A 20 -5.19 11.57 -2.56
N PHE A 21 -6.05 10.76 -1.96
CA PHE A 21 -6.46 9.48 -2.54
C PHE A 21 -7.40 9.62 -3.73
N ALA A 22 -8.28 10.64 -3.75
CA ALA A 22 -9.10 10.93 -4.92
C ALA A 22 -8.23 11.29 -6.15
N VAL A 23 -7.23 12.15 -5.94
CA VAL A 23 -6.26 12.51 -7.00
C VAL A 23 -5.40 11.31 -7.41
N SER A 24 -4.90 10.53 -6.45
CA SER A 24 -4.13 9.31 -6.73
C SER A 24 -4.94 8.32 -7.56
N GLY A 25 -6.21 8.07 -7.21
CA GLY A 25 -7.10 7.22 -7.98
C GLY A 25 -7.40 7.75 -9.38
N ALA A 26 -7.60 9.06 -9.52
CA ALA A 26 -7.79 9.71 -10.81
C ALA A 26 -6.56 9.58 -11.72
N ILE A 27 -5.35 9.76 -11.17
CA ILE A 27 -4.09 9.60 -11.91
C ILE A 27 -3.97 8.17 -12.43
N VAL A 28 -4.19 7.16 -11.57
CA VAL A 28 -4.12 5.75 -11.96
C VAL A 28 -5.15 5.41 -13.03
N ALA A 29 -6.39 5.90 -12.91
CA ALA A 29 -7.43 5.69 -13.92
C ALA A 29 -7.04 6.28 -15.28
N MET A 30 -6.44 7.48 -15.28
CA MET A 30 -5.94 8.11 -16.52
C MET A 30 -4.72 7.39 -17.11
N GLU A 31 -3.86 6.81 -16.29
CA GLU A 31 -2.72 5.98 -16.74
C GLU A 31 -3.19 4.67 -17.38
N GLU A 32 -4.30 4.09 -16.90
CA GLU A 32 -4.94 2.91 -17.48
C GLU A 32 -5.96 3.23 -18.57
N GLU A 33 -5.98 4.48 -19.06
CA GLU A 33 -6.84 4.95 -20.16
C GLU A 33 -8.33 4.76 -19.90
N TYR A 34 -8.76 4.85 -18.63
CA TYR A 34 -10.18 4.80 -18.30
C TYR A 34 -10.89 6.08 -18.74
N ASP A 35 -12.17 5.94 -19.08
CA ASP A 35 -13.03 7.08 -19.40
C ASP A 35 -13.30 7.96 -18.16
N ILE A 36 -13.97 9.08 -18.37
CA ILE A 36 -14.27 10.04 -17.31
C ILE A 36 -15.03 9.40 -16.14
N LEU A 37 -15.93 8.46 -16.42
CA LEU A 37 -16.68 7.74 -15.39
C LEU A 37 -15.74 6.83 -14.58
N GLY A 38 -14.85 6.12 -15.27
CA GLY A 38 -13.81 5.30 -14.64
C GLY A 38 -12.89 6.10 -13.73
N VAL A 39 -12.51 7.33 -14.13
CA VAL A 39 -11.74 8.24 -13.28
C VAL A 39 -12.48 8.57 -11.98
N TYR A 40 -13.77 8.92 -12.05
CA TYR A 40 -14.55 9.19 -10.85
C TYR A 40 -14.78 7.96 -9.98
N VAL A 41 -15.10 6.82 -10.57
CA VAL A 41 -15.31 5.57 -9.83
C VAL A 41 -14.03 5.15 -9.10
N LEU A 42 -12.89 5.09 -9.81
CA LEU A 42 -11.63 4.67 -9.21
C LEU A 42 -11.15 5.66 -8.14
N GLY A 43 -11.29 6.97 -8.39
CA GLY A 43 -10.93 7.99 -7.41
C GLY A 43 -11.79 7.95 -6.15
N LEU A 44 -13.12 7.77 -6.28
CA LEU A 44 -14.02 7.62 -5.13
C LEU A 44 -13.72 6.37 -4.32
N VAL A 45 -13.54 5.23 -5.00
CA VAL A 45 -13.21 3.96 -4.33
C VAL A 45 -11.87 4.06 -3.60
N THR A 46 -10.88 4.73 -4.20
CA THR A 46 -9.60 4.98 -3.53
C THR A 46 -9.76 5.86 -2.30
N ALA A 47 -10.50 6.98 -2.42
CA ALA A 47 -10.66 7.95 -1.35
C ALA A 47 -11.43 7.40 -0.14
N PHE A 48 -12.45 6.56 -0.36
CA PHE A 48 -13.33 6.07 0.70
C PHE A 48 -13.07 4.62 1.11
N GLY A 49 -12.38 3.83 0.27
CA GLY A 49 -12.16 2.39 0.49
C GLY A 49 -11.45 2.07 1.80
N GLY A 50 -10.41 2.83 2.18
CA GLY A 50 -9.72 2.66 3.46
C GLY A 50 -10.63 2.92 4.66
N GLY A 51 -11.52 3.93 4.55
CA GLY A 51 -12.53 4.23 5.57
C GLY A 51 -13.58 3.13 5.70
N VAL A 52 -14.00 2.51 4.60
CA VAL A 52 -14.92 1.34 4.61
C VAL A 52 -14.27 0.18 5.33
N ILE A 53 -13.04 -0.17 4.98
CA ILE A 53 -12.28 -1.26 5.63
C ILE A 53 -12.15 -0.98 7.13
N ARG A 54 -11.76 0.24 7.52
CA ARG A 54 -11.70 0.64 8.93
C ARG A 54 -13.04 0.45 9.62
N ASN A 55 -14.13 0.96 9.06
CA ASN A 55 -15.45 0.89 9.67
C ASN A 55 -15.91 -0.56 9.89
N LEU A 56 -15.64 -1.44 8.91
CA LEU A 56 -15.91 -2.88 9.03
C LEU A 56 -15.13 -3.52 10.18
N LEU A 57 -13.84 -3.17 10.33
CA LEU A 57 -12.95 -3.77 11.33
C LEU A 57 -13.27 -3.33 12.77
N ILE A 58 -13.67 -2.08 12.95
CA ILE A 58 -13.90 -1.51 14.29
C ILE A 58 -15.39 -1.32 14.63
N GLY A 59 -16.29 -1.89 13.82
CA GLY A 59 -17.73 -1.91 14.11
C GLY A 59 -18.43 -0.56 13.96
N VAL A 60 -17.88 0.39 13.17
CA VAL A 60 -18.57 1.65 12.85
C VAL A 60 -19.56 1.39 11.71
N PRO A 61 -20.82 1.86 11.80
CA PRO A 61 -21.80 1.68 10.74
C PRO A 61 -21.33 2.25 9.40
N ILE A 62 -21.37 1.44 8.33
CA ILE A 62 -20.97 1.88 6.97
C ILE A 62 -21.83 3.06 6.46
N PRO A 63 -23.15 3.16 6.74
CA PRO A 63 -23.96 4.30 6.33
C PRO A 63 -23.42 5.67 6.74
N THR A 64 -22.53 5.76 7.76
CA THR A 64 -21.88 7.02 8.13
C THR A 64 -21.08 7.65 6.99
N ILE A 65 -20.68 6.89 5.98
CA ILE A 65 -20.00 7.42 4.78
C ILE A 65 -20.92 8.37 4.02
N TRP A 66 -22.20 8.06 3.93
CA TRP A 66 -23.17 8.88 3.21
C TRP A 66 -23.49 10.21 3.91
N THR A 67 -23.21 10.32 5.20
CA THR A 67 -23.35 11.59 5.94
C THR A 67 -22.18 12.53 5.70
N GLN A 68 -21.10 12.06 5.06
CA GLN A 68 -19.89 12.83 4.76
C GLN A 68 -19.99 13.57 3.41
N GLY A 69 -21.12 14.19 3.13
CA GLY A 69 -21.36 14.88 1.86
C GLY A 69 -20.32 15.98 1.51
N MET A 70 -19.69 16.58 2.52
CA MET A 70 -18.57 17.51 2.32
C MET A 70 -17.35 16.80 1.70
N LEU A 71 -16.96 15.64 2.23
CA LEU A 71 -15.81 14.90 1.72
C LEU A 71 -16.07 14.36 0.31
N LEU A 72 -17.30 13.93 0.02
CA LEU A 72 -17.70 13.51 -1.32
C LEU A 72 -17.54 14.66 -2.34
N LYS A 73 -18.05 15.85 -2.02
CA LYS A 73 -17.89 17.04 -2.87
C LYS A 73 -16.41 17.37 -3.07
N THR A 74 -15.62 17.31 -2.00
CA THR A 74 -14.17 17.58 -2.04
C THR A 74 -13.46 16.58 -2.96
N ALA A 75 -13.79 15.28 -2.87
CA ALA A 75 -13.23 14.25 -3.74
C ALA A 75 -13.56 14.51 -5.22
N VAL A 76 -14.84 14.81 -5.52
CA VAL A 76 -15.29 15.11 -6.89
C VAL A 76 -14.55 16.33 -7.46
N ILE A 77 -14.45 17.42 -6.68
CA ILE A 77 -13.71 18.61 -7.09
C ILE A 77 -12.24 18.30 -7.36
N ALA A 78 -11.58 17.55 -6.45
CA ALA A 78 -10.17 17.19 -6.59
C ALA A 78 -9.92 16.33 -7.85
N MET A 79 -10.78 15.34 -8.12
CA MET A 79 -10.70 14.51 -9.33
C MET A 79 -10.94 15.33 -10.60
N THR A 80 -11.92 16.26 -10.58
CA THR A 80 -12.20 17.14 -11.73
C THR A 80 -10.99 18.01 -12.04
N ILE A 81 -10.37 18.59 -11.03
CA ILE A 81 -9.15 19.39 -11.20
C ILE A 81 -8.04 18.52 -11.77
N ALA A 82 -7.81 17.33 -11.20
CA ALA A 82 -6.78 16.41 -11.69
C ALA A 82 -7.00 15.98 -13.15
N PHE A 83 -8.26 15.79 -13.55
CA PHE A 83 -8.63 15.40 -14.91
C PHE A 83 -8.41 16.52 -15.95
N ILE A 84 -8.66 17.78 -15.54
CA ILE A 84 -8.52 18.96 -16.43
C ILE A 84 -7.06 19.42 -16.56
N LEU A 85 -6.20 19.10 -15.59
CA LEU A 85 -4.80 19.52 -15.59
C LEU A 85 -4.05 19.00 -16.83
N PRO A 86 -3.17 19.83 -17.45
CA PRO A 86 -2.42 19.43 -18.64
C PRO A 86 -1.54 18.20 -18.38
N VAL A 87 -1.60 17.21 -19.27
CA VAL A 87 -0.82 15.96 -19.22
C VAL A 87 0.69 16.19 -19.08
N LYS A 88 1.21 17.34 -19.55
CA LYS A 88 2.62 17.71 -19.37
C LYS A 88 3.01 17.81 -17.89
N TRP A 89 2.13 18.28 -17.04
CA TRP A 89 2.36 18.36 -15.59
C TRP A 89 2.33 16.97 -14.97
N LEU A 90 1.44 16.09 -15.43
CA LEU A 90 1.34 14.71 -14.99
C LEU A 90 2.57 13.88 -15.43
N LYS A 91 3.14 14.11 -16.64
CA LYS A 91 4.35 13.40 -17.12
C LYS A 91 5.62 13.78 -16.37
N THR A 92 5.75 15.02 -15.93
CA THR A 92 6.85 15.46 -15.05
C THR A 92 6.74 14.75 -13.67
N TRP A 93 5.60 14.22 -13.37
CA TRP A 93 5.18 13.62 -12.11
C TRP A 93 5.11 12.09 -12.15
N LYS A 94 6.00 11.39 -12.85
CA LYS A 94 6.10 9.91 -12.74
C LYS A 94 6.16 9.39 -11.30
N LYS A 95 6.39 10.30 -10.32
CA LYS A 95 6.32 10.05 -8.87
C LYS A 95 5.08 10.66 -8.20
N SER A 96 4.15 11.26 -8.97
CA SER A 96 3.00 11.96 -8.39
C SER A 96 1.99 11.00 -7.78
N GLU A 97 1.73 9.85 -8.41
CA GLU A 97 0.93 8.78 -7.82
C GLU A 97 1.46 8.42 -6.42
N ALA A 98 2.76 8.12 -6.32
CA ALA A 98 3.40 7.75 -5.07
C ALA A 98 3.38 8.90 -4.02
N PHE A 99 3.44 10.15 -4.46
CA PHE A 99 3.36 11.32 -3.59
C PHE A 99 1.96 11.51 -3.00
N PHE A 100 0.92 11.53 -3.85
CA PHE A 100 -0.46 11.63 -3.38
C PHE A 100 -0.86 10.41 -2.55
N ASP A 101 -0.40 9.23 -2.95
CA ASP A 101 -0.57 8.00 -2.19
C ASP A 101 0.09 8.08 -0.80
N ALA A 102 1.32 8.64 -0.69
CA ALA A 102 1.99 8.86 0.59
C ALA A 102 1.23 9.81 1.52
N ILE A 103 0.64 10.88 0.97
CA ILE A 103 -0.20 11.82 1.72
C ILE A 103 -1.46 11.10 2.24
N GLY A 104 -2.16 10.39 1.35
CA GLY A 104 -3.37 9.65 1.71
C GLY A 104 -3.12 8.56 2.73
N LEU A 105 -2.05 7.75 2.52
CA LEU A 105 -1.58 6.74 3.47
C LEU A 105 -1.36 7.36 4.86
N SER A 106 -0.59 8.45 4.94
CA SER A 106 -0.23 9.08 6.22
C SER A 106 -1.45 9.62 6.95
N ALA A 107 -2.32 10.34 6.26
CA ALA A 107 -3.54 10.90 6.84
C ALA A 107 -4.47 9.81 7.38
N PHE A 108 -4.73 8.79 6.57
CA PHE A 108 -5.65 7.71 6.96
C PHE A 108 -5.04 6.71 7.93
N ALA A 109 -3.72 6.49 7.93
CA ALA A 109 -3.07 5.70 8.97
C ALA A 109 -3.21 6.36 10.34
N ILE A 110 -2.96 7.68 10.43
CA ILE A 110 -3.18 8.43 11.67
C ILE A 110 -4.65 8.37 12.11
N GLN A 111 -5.58 8.57 11.18
CA GLN A 111 -7.02 8.43 11.50
C GLN A 111 -7.38 7.05 12.00
N GLY A 112 -6.92 5.99 11.32
CA GLY A 112 -7.17 4.61 11.74
C GLY A 112 -6.66 4.34 13.14
N ALA A 113 -5.45 4.83 13.47
CA ALA A 113 -4.89 4.75 14.80
C ALA A 113 -5.74 5.51 15.83
N LEU A 114 -6.11 6.75 15.56
CA LEU A 114 -6.92 7.56 16.48
C LEU A 114 -8.30 6.96 16.77
N TYR A 115 -8.92 6.31 15.79
CA TYR A 115 -10.20 5.61 15.99
C TYR A 115 -10.08 4.41 16.93
N ALA A 116 -8.97 3.70 16.86
CA ALA A 116 -8.73 2.46 17.62
C ALA A 116 -8.05 2.72 18.96
N ALA A 117 -7.27 3.80 19.08
CA ALA A 117 -6.52 4.13 20.28
C ALA A 117 -7.45 4.34 21.49
N GLY A 118 -7.04 3.83 22.64
CA GLY A 118 -7.81 3.89 23.90
C GLY A 118 -9.00 2.92 23.97
N LYS A 119 -9.34 2.23 22.88
CA LYS A 119 -10.42 1.21 22.84
C LYS A 119 -9.87 -0.20 22.66
N TYR A 120 -8.75 -0.33 21.94
CA TYR A 120 -8.17 -1.61 21.53
C TYR A 120 -6.69 -1.69 21.91
N PRO A 121 -6.12 -2.90 22.02
CA PRO A 121 -4.70 -3.09 22.35
C PRO A 121 -3.81 -2.58 21.20
N LEU A 122 -2.52 -2.33 21.52
CA LEU A 122 -1.49 -1.82 20.61
C LEU A 122 -1.50 -2.49 19.22
N SER A 123 -1.54 -3.82 19.20
CA SER A 123 -1.54 -4.59 17.94
C SER A 123 -2.75 -4.28 17.06
N ALA A 124 -3.93 -4.13 17.65
CA ALA A 124 -5.14 -3.78 16.92
C ALA A 124 -5.10 -2.34 16.40
N VAL A 125 -4.54 -1.39 17.18
CA VAL A 125 -4.34 0.00 16.74
C VAL A 125 -3.38 0.06 15.55
N MET A 126 -2.27 -0.69 15.60
CA MET A 126 -1.32 -0.79 14.49
C MET A 126 -1.97 -1.34 13.22
N VAL A 127 -2.75 -2.43 13.35
CA VAL A 127 -3.47 -3.04 12.21
C VAL A 127 -4.55 -2.09 11.67
N ALA A 128 -5.30 -1.41 12.54
CA ALA A 128 -6.30 -0.42 12.12
C ALA A 128 -5.68 0.75 11.36
N ALA A 129 -4.54 1.26 11.83
CA ALA A 129 -3.75 2.29 11.15
C ALA A 129 -3.31 1.80 9.76
N MET A 130 -2.69 0.63 9.71
CA MET A 130 -2.22 0.02 8.48
C MET A 130 -3.36 -0.15 7.46
N LEU A 131 -4.39 -0.89 7.81
CA LEU A 131 -5.46 -1.24 6.87
C LEU A 131 -6.29 -0.01 6.43
N THR A 132 -6.44 0.99 7.31
CA THR A 132 -7.08 2.25 6.91
C THR A 132 -6.20 3.01 5.91
N GLY A 133 -4.89 3.10 6.17
CA GLY A 133 -3.95 3.83 5.34
C GLY A 133 -3.72 3.20 3.97
N ILE A 134 -3.55 1.86 3.91
CA ILE A 134 -3.27 1.15 2.65
C ILE A 134 -4.53 0.74 1.88
N GLY A 135 -5.69 0.67 2.55
CA GLY A 135 -6.89 0.03 2.03
C GLY A 135 -7.40 0.65 0.72
N GLY A 136 -7.43 1.99 0.66
CA GLY A 136 -7.83 2.70 -0.56
C GLY A 136 -6.91 2.40 -1.74
N GLY A 137 -5.59 2.50 -1.54
CA GLY A 137 -4.59 2.19 -2.56
C GLY A 137 -4.62 0.73 -3.02
N MET A 138 -4.86 -0.22 -2.10
CA MET A 138 -5.01 -1.63 -2.45
C MET A 138 -6.22 -1.87 -3.37
N ILE A 139 -7.38 -1.31 -3.02
CA ILE A 139 -8.59 -1.47 -3.84
C ILE A 139 -8.37 -0.80 -5.21
N ARG A 140 -7.78 0.39 -5.25
CA ARG A 140 -7.40 1.10 -6.46
C ARG A 140 -6.58 0.21 -7.39
N ASP A 141 -5.47 -0.33 -6.89
CA ASP A 141 -4.54 -1.11 -7.69
C ASP A 141 -5.19 -2.40 -8.22
N VAL A 142 -5.99 -3.08 -7.40
CA VAL A 142 -6.72 -4.29 -7.82
C VAL A 142 -7.73 -3.96 -8.92
N LEU A 143 -8.51 -2.88 -8.78
CA LEU A 143 -9.48 -2.46 -9.80
C LEU A 143 -8.80 -1.98 -11.09
N ALA A 144 -7.60 -1.41 -10.98
CA ALA A 144 -6.77 -1.00 -12.10
C ALA A 144 -6.02 -2.17 -12.77
N GLY A 145 -6.20 -3.41 -12.31
CA GLY A 145 -5.49 -4.59 -12.84
C GLY A 145 -4.00 -4.62 -12.47
N ARG A 146 -3.57 -3.79 -11.53
CA ARG A 146 -2.18 -3.69 -11.05
C ARG A 146 -1.95 -4.55 -9.82
N LYS A 147 -0.71 -4.99 -9.61
CA LYS A 147 -0.33 -5.59 -8.32
C LYS A 147 -0.26 -4.48 -7.27
N PRO A 148 -1.00 -4.58 -6.15
CA PRO A 148 -0.99 -3.56 -5.11
C PRO A 148 0.43 -3.21 -4.65
N LEU A 149 0.71 -1.91 -4.49
CA LEU A 149 2.02 -1.40 -4.07
C LEU A 149 2.49 -2.03 -2.76
N VAL A 150 1.58 -2.25 -1.82
CA VAL A 150 1.87 -2.88 -0.52
C VAL A 150 2.38 -4.32 -0.64
N LEU A 151 2.06 -5.02 -1.73
CA LEU A 151 2.45 -6.42 -1.98
C LEU A 151 3.65 -6.55 -2.94
N ARG A 152 4.13 -5.45 -3.51
CA ARG A 152 5.20 -5.45 -4.53
C ARG A 152 6.58 -5.41 -3.90
N ASP A 153 7.13 -4.23 -3.73
CA ASP A 153 8.57 -4.06 -3.58
C ASP A 153 8.99 -3.08 -2.49
N GLU A 154 8.05 -2.39 -1.85
CA GLU A 154 8.35 -1.25 -1.02
C GLU A 154 7.97 -1.46 0.44
N ILE A 155 8.70 -0.78 1.33
CA ILE A 155 8.33 -0.66 2.75
C ILE A 155 7.14 0.31 2.85
N TYR A 156 5.96 -0.15 2.43
CA TYR A 156 4.75 0.67 2.33
C TYR A 156 3.93 0.66 3.62
N ALA A 157 3.51 -0.53 4.03
CA ALA A 157 2.64 -0.71 5.20
C ALA A 157 3.36 -0.48 6.54
N VAL A 158 4.70 -0.60 6.55
CA VAL A 158 5.50 -0.47 7.78
C VAL A 158 5.38 0.93 8.38
N TRP A 159 5.32 1.98 7.54
CA TRP A 159 5.17 3.34 8.04
C TRP A 159 3.80 3.60 8.65
N ALA A 160 2.75 2.98 8.13
CA ALA A 160 1.41 3.03 8.72
C ALA A 160 1.35 2.25 10.05
N LEU A 161 2.00 1.07 10.13
CA LEU A 161 2.15 0.32 11.38
C LEU A 161 2.91 1.13 12.43
N ALA A 162 4.02 1.78 12.04
CA ALA A 162 4.81 2.61 12.94
C ALA A 162 4.00 3.81 13.46
N ALA A 163 3.22 4.49 12.59
CA ALA A 163 2.34 5.56 13.00
C ALA A 163 1.29 5.08 14.03
N GLY A 164 0.70 3.91 13.79
CA GLY A 164 -0.23 3.27 14.73
C GLY A 164 0.41 2.98 16.08
N ALA A 165 1.64 2.44 16.09
CA ALA A 165 2.38 2.15 17.31
C ALA A 165 2.66 3.43 18.13
N VAL A 166 3.18 4.46 17.49
CA VAL A 166 3.54 5.73 18.11
C VAL A 166 2.32 6.42 18.75
N ILE A 167 1.17 6.40 18.08
CA ILE A 167 -0.10 6.94 18.61
C ILE A 167 -0.60 6.09 19.77
N SER A 168 -0.58 4.77 19.64
CA SER A 168 -1.04 3.86 20.69
C SER A 168 -0.21 3.94 21.96
N LEU A 169 1.10 4.22 21.86
CA LEU A 169 2.00 4.43 22.99
C LEU A 169 1.83 5.82 23.63
N GLY A 170 0.99 6.68 23.06
CA GLY A 170 0.73 8.03 23.59
C GLY A 170 1.87 9.01 23.39
N TRP A 171 2.82 8.74 22.48
CA TRP A 171 3.94 9.66 22.23
C TRP A 171 3.51 10.88 21.42
N PHE A 172 2.50 10.71 20.56
CA PHE A 172 1.93 11.76 19.73
C PHE A 172 0.41 11.84 19.96
N HIS A 173 -0.02 12.88 20.67
CA HIS A 173 -1.43 13.05 21.05
C HIS A 173 -1.96 14.49 20.88
N THR A 174 -1.07 15.47 20.68
CA THR A 174 -1.52 16.83 20.39
C THR A 174 -1.65 17.06 18.88
N PRO A 175 -2.53 17.98 18.43
CA PRO A 175 -2.70 18.30 17.01
C PRO A 175 -1.39 18.63 16.30
N ALA A 176 -0.51 19.41 16.93
CA ALA A 176 0.79 19.77 16.37
C ALA A 176 1.69 18.53 16.20
N GLN A 177 1.72 17.63 17.19
CA GLN A 177 2.49 16.39 17.12
C GLN A 177 1.96 15.47 16.02
N LEU A 178 0.63 15.34 15.86
CA LEU A 178 0.03 14.53 14.80
C LEU A 178 0.35 15.09 13.41
N LEU A 179 0.41 16.40 13.24
CA LEU A 179 0.87 17.02 11.99
C LEU A 179 2.36 16.75 11.73
N ILE A 180 3.20 16.79 12.76
CA ILE A 180 4.61 16.40 12.65
C ILE A 180 4.72 14.93 12.23
N LEU A 181 3.99 14.02 12.88
CA LEU A 181 3.96 12.60 12.53
C LEU A 181 3.51 12.38 11.08
N PHE A 182 2.48 13.10 10.64
CA PHE A 182 2.00 13.09 9.27
C PHE A 182 3.11 13.43 8.26
N VAL A 183 3.85 14.50 8.50
CA VAL A 183 4.98 14.90 7.65
C VAL A 183 6.10 13.87 7.69
N ILE A 184 6.43 13.34 8.87
CA ILE A 184 7.44 12.30 9.05
C ILE A 184 7.10 11.05 8.22
N VAL A 185 5.86 10.57 8.29
CA VAL A 185 5.41 9.39 7.53
C VAL A 185 5.51 9.63 6.02
N ILE A 186 5.11 10.82 5.54
CA ILE A 186 5.26 11.19 4.12
C ILE A 186 6.73 11.16 3.71
N ILE A 187 7.62 11.78 4.49
CA ILE A 187 9.05 11.84 4.19
C ILE A 187 9.63 10.43 4.11
N PHE A 188 9.39 9.59 5.11
CA PHE A 188 9.91 8.23 5.11
C PHE A 188 9.33 7.39 3.97
N ARG A 189 8.05 7.58 3.63
CA ARG A 189 7.43 6.93 2.49
C ARG A 189 8.10 7.36 1.17
N MET A 190 8.34 8.66 0.99
CA MET A 190 9.02 9.18 -0.21
C MET A 190 10.48 8.74 -0.30
N LEU A 191 11.19 8.67 0.83
CA LEU A 191 12.54 8.12 0.90
C LEU A 191 12.55 6.63 0.53
N SER A 192 11.58 5.85 1.00
CA SER A 192 11.44 4.44 0.65
C SER A 192 11.24 4.24 -0.87
N VAL A 193 10.45 5.10 -1.51
CA VAL A 193 10.26 5.11 -2.98
C VAL A 193 11.55 5.52 -3.69
N HIS A 194 12.22 6.57 -3.19
CA HIS A 194 13.43 7.11 -3.83
C HIS A 194 14.59 6.12 -3.79
N TYR A 195 14.82 5.49 -2.63
CA TYR A 195 15.91 4.52 -2.42
C TYR A 195 15.49 3.08 -2.71
N SER A 196 14.26 2.84 -3.17
CA SER A 196 13.71 1.52 -3.47
C SER A 196 13.92 0.52 -2.31
N TRP A 197 13.64 0.93 -1.07
CA TRP A 197 13.76 0.07 0.10
C TRP A 197 12.82 -1.12 0.00
N ARG A 198 13.33 -2.34 0.26
CA ARG A 198 12.58 -3.58 0.09
C ARG A 198 12.67 -4.45 1.32
N LEU A 199 11.58 -5.14 1.64
CA LEU A 199 11.60 -6.20 2.65
C LEU A 199 12.17 -7.49 2.05
N PRO A 200 12.79 -8.36 2.88
CA PRO A 200 13.29 -9.66 2.42
C PRO A 200 12.19 -10.49 1.76
N ARG A 201 12.52 -11.09 0.62
CA ARG A 201 11.59 -11.95 -0.12
C ARG A 201 12.10 -13.37 -0.16
N ARG A 202 11.20 -14.33 0.00
CA ARG A 202 11.47 -15.74 -0.24
C ARG A 202 10.77 -16.16 -1.53
N SER A 203 11.54 -16.43 -2.57
CA SER A 203 11.02 -16.91 -3.84
C SER A 203 10.98 -18.42 -3.87
N LEU A 204 9.78 -19.00 -3.80
CA LEU A 204 9.59 -20.45 -3.94
C LEU A 204 9.93 -20.92 -5.35
N LYS A 205 9.66 -20.11 -6.37
CA LYS A 205 9.99 -20.44 -7.77
C LYS A 205 11.50 -20.60 -7.98
N TYR A 206 12.30 -19.73 -7.37
CA TYR A 206 13.76 -19.81 -7.49
C TYR A 206 14.32 -21.03 -6.77
N ALA A 207 13.83 -21.34 -5.57
CA ALA A 207 14.22 -22.52 -4.82
C ALA A 207 13.83 -23.82 -5.57
N LEU A 208 12.64 -23.85 -6.18
CA LEU A 208 12.18 -25.00 -6.97
C LEU A 208 13.02 -25.18 -8.25
N ALA A 209 13.34 -24.09 -8.94
CA ALA A 209 14.21 -24.15 -10.12
C ALA A 209 15.62 -24.66 -9.78
N GLN A 210 16.18 -24.22 -8.65
CA GLN A 210 17.46 -24.76 -8.18
C GLN A 210 17.39 -26.25 -7.84
N SER A 211 16.34 -26.70 -7.16
CA SER A 211 16.19 -28.12 -6.81
C SER A 211 16.04 -29.01 -8.05
N ILE A 212 15.32 -28.55 -9.08
CA ILE A 212 15.19 -29.26 -10.34
C ILE A 212 16.55 -29.33 -11.07
N PHE A 213 17.28 -28.21 -11.10
CA PHE A 213 18.60 -28.13 -11.73
C PHE A 213 19.58 -29.10 -11.08
N HIS A 214 19.68 -29.14 -9.75
CA HIS A 214 20.55 -30.06 -9.02
C HIS A 214 20.14 -31.53 -9.23
N ALA A 215 18.82 -31.81 -9.24
CA ALA A 215 18.36 -33.19 -9.52
C ALA A 215 18.70 -33.65 -10.95
N ASP A 216 18.68 -32.74 -11.93
CA ASP A 216 19.12 -33.08 -13.31
C ASP A 216 20.64 -33.24 -13.41
N GLU A 217 21.42 -32.47 -12.69
CA GLU A 217 22.88 -32.65 -12.62
C GLU A 217 23.25 -34.01 -11.98
N GLU A 218 22.61 -34.38 -10.88
CA GLU A 218 22.81 -35.67 -10.23
C GLU A 218 22.46 -36.82 -11.16
N LYS A 219 21.35 -36.74 -11.89
CA LYS A 219 20.97 -37.77 -12.88
C LYS A 219 21.99 -37.89 -14.01
N ARG A 220 22.51 -36.78 -14.53
CA ARG A 220 23.54 -36.78 -15.57
C ARG A 220 24.86 -37.35 -15.07
N ALA A 221 25.26 -37.00 -13.86
CA ALA A 221 26.47 -37.56 -13.25
C ALA A 221 26.34 -39.07 -13.02
N ALA A 222 25.19 -39.56 -12.52
CA ALA A 222 24.91 -40.97 -12.35
C ALA A 222 24.89 -41.75 -13.68
N ALA A 223 24.30 -41.14 -14.73
CA ALA A 223 24.31 -41.75 -16.07
C ALA A 223 25.73 -41.83 -16.66
N ALA A 224 26.53 -40.79 -16.48
CA ALA A 224 27.93 -40.78 -16.96
C ALA A 224 28.78 -41.83 -16.24
N SER A 225 28.64 -42.00 -14.93
CA SER A 225 29.35 -43.02 -14.16
C SER A 225 28.93 -44.43 -14.56
N ALA A 226 27.65 -44.69 -14.83
CA ALA A 226 27.15 -45.96 -15.30
C ALA A 226 27.71 -46.34 -16.69
N ILE A 227 27.85 -45.38 -17.60
CA ILE A 227 28.48 -45.58 -18.92
C ILE A 227 29.95 -45.93 -18.77
N GLN A 228 30.69 -45.23 -17.92
CA GLN A 228 32.11 -45.54 -17.66
C GLN A 228 32.30 -46.94 -17.05
N GLU A 229 31.44 -47.38 -16.17
CA GLU A 229 31.46 -48.69 -15.57
C GLU A 229 31.19 -49.80 -16.60
N GLN A 230 30.26 -49.57 -17.53
CA GLN A 230 29.99 -50.49 -18.63
C GLN A 230 31.17 -50.59 -19.61
N GLU A 231 31.79 -49.49 -19.97
CA GLU A 231 32.98 -49.48 -20.84
C GLU A 231 34.17 -50.20 -20.16
N GLU A 232 34.32 -50.11 -18.86
CA GLU A 232 35.38 -50.79 -18.13
C GLU A 232 35.14 -52.32 -18.06
N VAL A 233 33.88 -52.74 -17.90
CA VAL A 233 33.50 -54.15 -17.94
C VAL A 233 33.72 -54.76 -19.33
N GLU A 234 33.32 -54.07 -20.41
CA GLU A 234 33.55 -54.53 -21.78
C GLU A 234 35.04 -54.63 -22.12
N ARG A 235 35.88 -53.73 -21.67
CA ARG A 235 37.35 -53.81 -21.84
C ARG A 235 37.92 -55.04 -21.15
N LYS A 236 37.49 -55.36 -19.94
CA LYS A 236 37.96 -56.58 -19.20
C LYS A 236 37.46 -57.89 -19.76
N GLN A 237 36.43 -57.89 -20.61
CA GLN A 237 35.95 -59.11 -21.31
C GLN A 237 36.63 -59.35 -22.65
N ASN A 238 37.26 -58.32 -23.23
CA ASN A 238 37.94 -58.43 -24.53
C ASN A 238 39.48 -58.67 -24.46
N ASP A 239 40.02 -58.59 -23.24
CA ASP A 239 41.42 -58.99 -22.94
C ASP A 239 41.49 -60.42 -22.39
#